data_5a2af7ca559d5ad5216458ca09c42469
#
_entry.id   5a2af7ca559d5ad5216458ca09c42469
#
_cell.length_a   1.000
_cell.length_b   1.000
_cell.length_c   1.000
_cell.angle_alpha   90.00
_cell.angle_beta   90.00
_cell.angle_gamma   90.00
#
_symmetry.space_group_name_H-M   'P 1'
#
loop_
_entity.id
_entity.type
_entity.pdbx_description
1 polymer ?
#
loop_
_entity_poly.entity_id
_entity_poly.type
_entity_poly.pdbx_seq_one_letter_code
_entity_poly.pdbx_strand_id
1 'polypeptide(L)'
;MGSISEFIDRHFRHFNAAVLKDAAEAYIAHLDRGGKMMITLAGAMSTAELGVSLAEMIRRDKVHAITCTGANLEEDLFNLVARSQYVRLPNYRELSPQQEEELLGRHLNRVTDTCIPEEEAIRRIERVVIDEWVAAAKKKERGFPHEFLYRILKECRLKKFYEIDPGDSWMIAAAHKDLPIFVPGWEDSTLGNIYAARCVTGAIAEVHTVRSGIEYMIALAEWYRRISQDSSIGFFQIGGGIAGDFPICVVPMLNQDVVSTPVPEWGYFCQISDSTTSFGSYSGAVPNEKITWGKLSVDTPRFIIESDATIVAPLMFAKVLGW
;
A
#
# COMPACT_ATOMS: atom_id res chain seq x y z
N MET A 1 21.52 7.91 23.93
CA MET A 1 20.07 7.73 23.73
C MET A 1 19.88 6.29 23.28
N GLY A 2 18.95 5.54 23.88
CA GLY A 2 18.64 4.20 23.41
C GLY A 2 17.93 4.23 22.06
N SER A 3 18.00 3.13 21.30
CA SER A 3 17.26 2.99 20.04
C SER A 3 15.75 2.86 20.27
N ILE A 4 14.95 3.07 19.24
CA ILE A 4 13.49 2.82 19.29
C ILE A 4 13.23 1.34 19.62
N SER A 5 14.06 0.44 19.09
CA SER A 5 13.98 -0.99 19.41
C SER A 5 14.18 -1.26 20.91
N GLU A 6 15.17 -0.65 21.55
CA GLU A 6 15.39 -0.76 23.00
C GLU A 6 14.22 -0.18 23.82
N PHE A 7 13.64 0.93 23.35
CA PHE A 7 12.45 1.51 23.96
C PHE A 7 11.27 0.53 23.92
N ILE A 8 11.00 -0.04 22.76
CA ILE A 8 9.92 -1.04 22.57
C ILE A 8 10.17 -2.25 23.48
N ASP A 9 11.39 -2.79 23.50
CA ASP A 9 11.75 -3.95 24.33
C ASP A 9 11.53 -3.71 25.82
N ARG A 10 11.81 -2.50 26.28
CA ARG A 10 11.70 -2.15 27.69
C ARG A 10 10.28 -1.83 28.12
N HIS A 11 9.48 -1.15 27.27
CA HIS A 11 8.23 -0.51 27.67
C HIS A 11 6.97 -1.22 27.13
N PHE A 12 7.05 -1.96 26.02
CA PHE A 12 5.90 -2.65 25.41
C PHE A 12 5.72 -4.04 25.99
N ARG A 13 5.01 -4.14 27.14
CA ARG A 13 4.98 -5.36 27.97
C ARG A 13 3.64 -6.08 27.99
N HIS A 14 2.55 -5.38 27.75
CA HIS A 14 1.19 -5.92 27.88
C HIS A 14 0.25 -5.31 26.85
N PHE A 15 -0.89 -5.95 26.61
CA PHE A 15 -1.95 -5.52 25.70
C PHE A 15 -1.43 -5.29 24.27
N ASN A 16 -2.00 -4.34 23.53
CA ASN A 16 -1.61 -4.03 22.17
C ASN A 16 -0.11 -3.70 22.02
N ALA A 17 0.50 -3.10 23.03
CA ALA A 17 1.94 -2.82 23.00
C ALA A 17 2.77 -4.12 22.98
N ALA A 18 2.41 -5.12 23.81
CA ALA A 18 3.06 -6.42 23.75
C ALA A 18 2.83 -7.11 22.40
N VAL A 19 1.60 -7.06 21.88
CA VAL A 19 1.28 -7.65 20.58
C VAL A 19 2.10 -7.01 19.44
N LEU A 20 2.34 -5.69 19.48
CA LEU A 20 3.21 -5.02 18.50
C LEU A 20 4.64 -5.58 18.55
N LYS A 21 5.19 -5.72 19.78
CA LYS A 21 6.53 -6.29 19.97
C LYS A 21 6.59 -7.73 19.46
N ASP A 22 5.66 -8.59 19.88
CA ASP A 22 5.61 -10.00 19.48
C ASP A 22 5.46 -10.15 17.97
N ALA A 23 4.62 -9.32 17.33
CA ALA A 23 4.44 -9.30 15.89
C ALA A 23 5.72 -8.88 15.16
N ALA A 24 6.45 -7.88 15.67
CA ALA A 24 7.71 -7.43 15.08
C ALA A 24 8.81 -8.51 15.22
N GLU A 25 8.90 -9.15 16.36
CA GLU A 25 9.85 -10.26 16.58
C GLU A 25 9.54 -11.46 15.67
N ALA A 26 8.25 -11.81 15.52
CA ALA A 26 7.83 -12.85 14.59
C ALA A 26 8.07 -12.48 13.12
N TYR A 27 7.91 -11.20 12.75
CA TYR A 27 8.25 -10.69 11.41
C TYR A 27 9.75 -10.87 11.13
N ILE A 28 10.61 -10.43 12.06
CA ILE A 28 12.07 -10.59 11.97
C ILE A 28 12.42 -12.08 11.84
N ALA A 29 11.90 -12.91 12.73
CA ALA A 29 12.16 -14.35 12.72
C ALA A 29 11.67 -15.04 11.43
N HIS A 30 10.56 -14.55 10.83
CA HIS A 30 10.10 -15.04 9.53
C HIS A 30 11.10 -14.72 8.41
N LEU A 31 11.63 -13.51 8.37
CA LEU A 31 12.65 -13.12 7.39
C LEU A 31 13.98 -13.85 7.59
N ASP A 32 14.41 -14.01 8.84
CA ASP A 32 15.68 -14.66 9.19
C ASP A 32 15.70 -16.15 8.77
N ARG A 33 14.53 -16.77 8.67
CA ARG A 33 14.37 -18.14 8.12
C ARG A 33 14.27 -18.17 6.59
N GLY A 34 14.55 -17.05 5.91
CA GLY A 34 14.46 -16.95 4.45
C GLY A 34 13.05 -16.66 3.91
N GLY A 35 12.10 -16.37 4.80
CA GLY A 35 10.74 -15.99 4.42
C GLY A 35 10.69 -14.69 3.63
N LYS A 36 9.60 -14.52 2.89
CA LYS A 36 9.28 -13.30 2.12
C LYS A 36 8.06 -12.62 2.74
N MET A 37 7.95 -11.30 2.61
CA MET A 37 6.85 -10.55 3.21
C MET A 37 6.11 -9.73 2.17
N MET A 38 4.79 -9.87 2.14
CA MET A 38 3.88 -8.96 1.46
C MET A 38 3.33 -7.98 2.48
N ILE A 39 3.36 -6.68 2.14
CA ILE A 39 2.68 -5.63 2.92
C ILE A 39 1.44 -5.17 2.16
N THR A 40 0.35 -4.93 2.89
CA THR A 40 -0.85 -4.32 2.31
C THR A 40 -1.14 -2.97 2.94
N LEU A 41 -1.48 -1.97 2.11
CA LEU A 41 -1.78 -0.60 2.51
C LEU A 41 -3.21 -0.25 2.11
N ALA A 42 -4.12 -0.18 3.07
CA ALA A 42 -5.46 0.34 2.86
C ALA A 42 -5.52 1.86 3.06
N GLY A 43 -6.67 2.46 2.75
CA GLY A 43 -6.89 3.89 2.93
C GLY A 43 -5.91 4.77 2.17
N ALA A 44 -5.42 5.82 2.82
CA ALA A 44 -4.56 6.88 2.28
C ALA A 44 -3.29 7.04 3.14
N MET A 45 -2.60 5.96 3.43
CA MET A 45 -1.42 5.95 4.31
C MET A 45 -0.23 6.71 3.71
N SER A 46 -0.19 6.88 2.39
CA SER A 46 0.83 7.70 1.73
C SER A 46 0.63 9.18 2.01
N THR A 47 -0.60 9.70 2.12
CA THR A 47 -0.85 11.07 2.59
C THR A 47 -0.36 11.28 4.02
N ALA A 48 -0.46 10.27 4.87
CA ALA A 48 0.10 10.29 6.23
C ALA A 48 1.64 10.12 6.27
N GLU A 49 2.30 10.11 5.12
CA GLU A 49 3.75 9.97 4.95
C GLU A 49 4.34 8.69 5.59
N LEU A 50 3.56 7.60 5.65
CA LEU A 50 4.07 6.29 6.08
C LEU A 50 5.21 5.80 5.16
N GLY A 51 5.30 6.37 3.97
CA GLY A 51 6.34 6.11 2.98
C GLY A 51 7.75 6.28 3.52
N VAL A 52 7.99 7.24 4.42
CA VAL A 52 9.33 7.51 5.00
C VAL A 52 9.96 6.26 5.63
N SER A 53 9.23 5.54 6.45
CA SER A 53 9.72 4.29 7.04
C SER A 53 9.58 3.08 6.11
N LEU A 54 8.54 3.03 5.30
CA LEU A 54 8.30 1.96 4.33
C LEU A 54 9.38 1.92 3.24
N ALA A 55 9.86 3.06 2.77
CA ALA A 55 10.95 3.14 1.79
C ALA A 55 12.21 2.41 2.28
N GLU A 56 12.56 2.58 3.57
CA GLU A 56 13.71 1.89 4.14
C GLU A 56 13.47 0.39 4.32
N MET A 57 12.26 -0.01 4.69
CA MET A 57 11.84 -1.42 4.71
C MET A 57 12.05 -2.09 3.33
N ILE A 58 11.68 -1.39 2.26
CA ILE A 58 11.88 -1.86 0.88
C ILE A 58 13.37 -1.94 0.55
N ARG A 59 14.15 -0.88 0.81
CA ARG A 59 15.59 -0.83 0.50
C ARG A 59 16.38 -1.94 1.19
N ARG A 60 16.01 -2.28 2.43
CA ARG A 60 16.67 -3.34 3.21
C ARG A 60 16.07 -4.73 3.01
N ASP A 61 15.32 -4.95 1.93
CA ASP A 61 14.73 -6.25 1.59
C ASP A 61 13.86 -6.84 2.71
N LYS A 62 13.15 -5.97 3.46
CA LYS A 62 12.17 -6.39 4.46
C LYS A 62 10.78 -6.55 3.85
N VAL A 63 10.57 -6.08 2.62
CA VAL A 63 9.31 -6.15 1.86
C VAL A 63 9.60 -6.71 0.47
N HIS A 64 8.77 -7.63 -0.01
CA HIS A 64 8.99 -8.37 -1.25
C HIS A 64 7.84 -8.23 -2.26
N ALA A 65 6.70 -7.75 -1.80
CA ALA A 65 5.58 -7.31 -2.63
C ALA A 65 4.69 -6.36 -1.84
N ILE A 66 3.95 -5.51 -2.52
CA ILE A 66 2.96 -4.61 -1.92
C ILE A 66 1.62 -4.78 -2.62
N THR A 67 0.54 -4.78 -1.83
CA THR A 67 -0.81 -4.53 -2.35
C THR A 67 -1.33 -3.26 -1.71
N CYS A 68 -1.92 -2.36 -2.49
CA CYS A 68 -2.38 -1.08 -1.95
C CYS A 68 -3.62 -0.57 -2.69
N THR A 69 -4.28 0.42 -2.09
CA THR A 69 -5.27 1.25 -2.79
C THR A 69 -4.61 2.10 -3.87
N GLY A 70 -5.36 2.54 -4.87
CA GLY A 70 -4.87 3.49 -5.86
C GLY A 70 -4.43 4.81 -5.23
N ALA A 71 -5.13 5.26 -4.18
CA ALA A 71 -4.76 6.44 -3.40
C ALA A 71 -3.32 6.34 -2.85
N ASN A 72 -2.96 5.22 -2.23
CA ASN A 72 -1.58 5.05 -1.73
C ASN A 72 -0.52 5.16 -2.83
N LEU A 73 -0.83 4.68 -4.02
CA LEU A 73 0.08 4.71 -5.16
C LEU A 73 0.35 6.15 -5.63
N GLU A 74 -0.70 6.96 -5.75
CA GLU A 74 -0.61 8.33 -6.30
C GLU A 74 -0.17 9.36 -5.27
N GLU A 75 -0.59 9.21 -4.01
CA GLU A 75 -0.35 10.19 -2.94
C GLU A 75 1.12 10.24 -2.49
N ASP A 76 1.88 9.17 -2.64
CA ASP A 76 3.34 9.20 -2.43
C ASP A 76 4.02 10.13 -3.46
N LEU A 77 3.54 10.11 -4.71
CA LEU A 77 4.01 11.02 -5.75
C LEU A 77 3.54 12.45 -5.51
N PHE A 78 2.33 12.64 -4.97
CA PHE A 78 1.84 13.96 -4.61
C PHE A 78 2.71 14.59 -3.51
N ASN A 79 3.05 13.82 -2.46
CA ASN A 79 3.99 14.24 -1.44
C ASN A 79 5.35 14.60 -2.05
N LEU A 80 5.86 13.75 -2.93
CA LEU A 80 7.16 13.92 -3.57
C LEU A 80 7.29 15.28 -4.29
N VAL A 81 6.20 15.78 -4.91
CA VAL A 81 6.23 16.96 -5.78
C VAL A 81 5.54 18.21 -5.22
N ALA A 82 4.84 18.11 -4.08
CA ALA A 82 4.03 19.23 -3.58
C ALA A 82 3.95 19.31 -2.05
N ARG A 83 4.82 18.62 -1.32
CA ARG A 83 4.77 18.50 0.14
C ARG A 83 4.77 19.85 0.88
N SER A 84 5.55 20.80 0.41
CA SER A 84 5.66 22.12 1.03
C SER A 84 4.38 22.96 0.92
N GLN A 85 3.45 22.56 0.05
CA GLN A 85 2.20 23.25 -0.22
C GLN A 85 0.98 22.58 0.44
N TYR A 86 1.20 21.45 1.13
CA TYR A 86 0.18 20.81 1.92
C TYR A 86 -0.24 21.70 3.09
N VAL A 87 -1.53 21.73 3.39
CA VAL A 87 -2.08 22.49 4.49
C VAL A 87 -2.64 21.56 5.54
N ARG A 88 -2.12 21.64 6.76
CA ARG A 88 -2.65 20.89 7.89
C ARG A 88 -3.73 21.68 8.60
N LEU A 89 -4.86 21.03 8.89
CA LEU A 89 -6.02 21.59 9.60
C LEU A 89 -6.23 20.86 10.93
N PRO A 90 -5.64 21.31 12.05
CA PRO A 90 -5.73 20.59 13.33
C PRO A 90 -7.17 20.37 13.81
N ASN A 91 -8.08 21.30 13.52
CA ASN A 91 -9.48 21.27 13.94
C ASN A 91 -10.41 20.73 12.85
N TYR A 92 -9.95 19.85 11.98
CA TYR A 92 -10.67 19.35 10.81
C TYR A 92 -12.04 18.72 11.13
N ARG A 93 -12.24 18.20 12.36
CA ARG A 93 -13.51 17.60 12.79
C ARG A 93 -14.62 18.63 13.05
N GLU A 94 -14.25 19.89 13.21
CA GLU A 94 -15.15 21.00 13.55
C GLU A 94 -15.45 21.90 12.35
N LEU A 95 -14.93 21.54 11.16
CA LEU A 95 -15.17 22.32 9.94
C LEU A 95 -16.65 22.29 9.56
N SER A 96 -17.21 23.50 9.34
CA SER A 96 -18.55 23.63 8.79
C SER A 96 -18.58 23.30 7.30
N PRO A 97 -19.76 22.98 6.72
CA PRO A 97 -19.89 22.78 5.28
C PRO A 97 -19.39 23.98 4.45
N GLN A 98 -19.56 25.21 4.93
CA GLN A 98 -19.08 26.41 4.26
C GLN A 98 -17.57 26.50 4.23
N GLN A 99 -16.89 26.09 5.31
CA GLN A 99 -15.43 26.01 5.35
C GLN A 99 -14.89 24.93 4.41
N GLU A 100 -15.59 23.79 4.27
CA GLU A 100 -15.23 22.77 3.26
C GLU A 100 -15.40 23.32 1.83
N GLU A 101 -16.46 24.11 1.55
CA GLU A 101 -16.65 24.78 0.26
C GLU A 101 -15.56 25.83 -0.01
N GLU A 102 -15.10 26.56 1.01
CA GLU A 102 -13.96 27.48 0.90
C GLU A 102 -12.66 26.74 0.53
N LEU A 103 -12.41 25.55 1.09
CA LEU A 103 -11.27 24.72 0.70
C LEU A 103 -11.36 24.29 -0.76
N LEU A 104 -12.53 23.86 -1.21
CA LEU A 104 -12.79 23.54 -2.62
C LEU A 104 -12.50 24.76 -3.52
N GLY A 105 -12.99 25.95 -3.15
CA GLY A 105 -12.73 27.18 -3.88
C GLY A 105 -11.25 27.59 -3.93
N ARG A 106 -10.44 27.08 -3.01
CA ARG A 106 -8.98 27.24 -2.97
C ARG A 106 -8.22 26.11 -3.67
N HIS A 107 -8.91 25.18 -4.33
CA HIS A 107 -8.33 23.99 -4.97
C HIS A 107 -7.52 23.12 -4.00
N LEU A 108 -8.07 22.90 -2.80
CA LEU A 108 -7.51 22.07 -1.75
C LEU A 108 -8.40 20.86 -1.53
N ASN A 109 -7.85 19.66 -1.71
CA ASN A 109 -8.57 18.39 -1.51
C ASN A 109 -8.20 17.81 -0.15
N ARG A 110 -9.15 17.75 0.77
CA ARG A 110 -8.89 17.36 2.16
C ARG A 110 -8.98 15.85 2.35
N VAL A 111 -7.93 15.28 2.95
CA VAL A 111 -7.87 13.93 3.48
C VAL A 111 -7.61 14.03 4.99
N THR A 112 -8.59 13.76 5.81
CA THR A 112 -8.54 13.88 7.29
C THR A 112 -8.14 15.32 7.72
N ASP A 113 -6.96 15.52 8.28
CA ASP A 113 -6.45 16.84 8.70
C ASP A 113 -5.53 17.51 7.66
N THR A 114 -5.34 16.87 6.53
CA THR A 114 -4.36 17.27 5.52
C THR A 114 -5.03 17.65 4.21
N CYS A 115 -4.74 18.82 3.68
CA CYS A 115 -5.21 19.26 2.38
C CYS A 115 -4.11 19.13 1.33
N ILE A 116 -4.43 18.45 0.23
CA ILE A 116 -3.56 18.24 -0.93
C ILE A 116 -3.88 19.34 -1.97
N PRO A 117 -2.90 20.11 -2.44
CA PRO A 117 -3.13 21.13 -3.46
C PRO A 117 -3.38 20.45 -4.82
N GLU A 118 -4.46 20.85 -5.49
CA GLU A 118 -4.88 20.21 -6.73
C GLU A 118 -3.87 20.45 -7.87
N GLU A 119 -3.47 21.68 -8.11
CA GLU A 119 -2.62 22.03 -9.25
C GLU A 119 -1.18 21.52 -9.09
N GLU A 120 -0.60 21.70 -7.91
CA GLU A 120 0.79 21.41 -7.64
C GLU A 120 1.03 19.91 -7.43
N ALA A 121 0.04 19.19 -6.93
CA ALA A 121 0.11 17.74 -6.74
C ALA A 121 -0.59 16.99 -7.90
N ILE A 122 -1.92 17.00 -7.89
CA ILE A 122 -2.75 16.15 -8.75
C ILE A 122 -2.51 16.47 -10.23
N ARG A 123 -2.70 17.74 -10.63
CA ARG A 123 -2.59 18.15 -12.03
C ARG A 123 -1.16 18.07 -12.56
N ARG A 124 -0.18 18.23 -11.67
CA ARG A 124 1.24 18.03 -12.03
C ARG A 124 1.55 16.59 -12.40
N ILE A 125 1.09 15.63 -11.62
CA ILE A 125 1.24 14.20 -11.90
C ILE A 125 0.39 13.79 -13.11
N GLU A 126 -0.86 14.24 -13.18
CA GLU A 126 -1.76 13.99 -14.30
C GLU A 126 -1.11 14.28 -15.64
N ARG A 127 -0.51 15.47 -15.79
CA ARG A 127 0.14 15.87 -17.08
C ARG A 127 1.18 14.87 -17.55
N VAL A 128 1.99 14.36 -16.64
CA VAL A 128 3.07 13.43 -16.98
C VAL A 128 2.56 12.02 -17.24
N VAL A 129 1.56 11.56 -16.45
CA VAL A 129 1.05 10.19 -16.60
C VAL A 129 0.16 10.02 -17.84
N ILE A 130 -0.58 11.07 -18.23
CA ILE A 130 -1.36 11.05 -19.49
C ILE A 130 -0.44 10.84 -20.69
N ASP A 131 0.71 11.50 -20.73
CA ASP A 131 1.69 11.30 -21.81
C ASP A 131 2.11 9.84 -21.94
N GLU A 132 2.32 9.16 -20.79
CA GLU A 132 2.64 7.73 -20.76
C GLU A 132 1.49 6.87 -21.29
N TRP A 133 0.28 7.10 -20.84
CA TRP A 133 -0.89 6.35 -21.30
C TRP A 133 -1.17 6.52 -22.77
N VAL A 134 -1.09 7.75 -23.27
CA VAL A 134 -1.29 8.06 -24.70
C VAL A 134 -0.19 7.42 -25.54
N ALA A 135 1.06 7.46 -25.10
CA ALA A 135 2.18 6.82 -25.79
C ALA A 135 2.02 5.29 -25.85
N ALA A 136 1.63 4.67 -24.74
CA ALA A 136 1.37 3.24 -24.65
C ALA A 136 0.19 2.82 -25.56
N ALA A 137 -0.93 3.57 -25.52
CA ALA A 137 -2.09 3.31 -26.35
C ALA A 137 -1.74 3.34 -27.85
N LYS A 138 -0.95 4.34 -28.29
CA LYS A 138 -0.47 4.44 -29.69
C LYS A 138 0.39 3.25 -30.12
N LYS A 139 1.20 2.73 -29.20
CA LYS A 139 2.06 1.56 -29.42
C LYS A 139 1.36 0.23 -29.20
N LYS A 140 0.09 0.25 -28.74
CA LYS A 140 -0.68 -0.93 -28.29
C LYS A 140 0.02 -1.70 -27.16
N GLU A 141 0.79 -0.99 -26.35
CA GLU A 141 1.38 -1.50 -25.12
C GLU A 141 0.36 -1.47 -24.00
N ARG A 142 0.42 -2.48 -23.12
CA ARG A 142 -0.43 -2.58 -21.94
C ARG A 142 0.44 -2.67 -20.70
N GLY A 143 0.00 -2.03 -19.62
CA GLY A 143 0.72 -2.07 -18.35
C GLY A 143 -0.24 -1.99 -17.16
N PHE A 144 0.26 -2.40 -16.01
CA PHE A 144 -0.44 -2.14 -14.75
C PHE A 144 -0.27 -0.67 -14.32
N PRO A 145 -1.19 -0.10 -13.53
CA PRO A 145 -1.10 1.29 -13.08
C PRO A 145 0.27 1.68 -12.54
N HIS A 146 0.86 0.87 -11.66
CA HIS A 146 2.17 1.16 -11.07
C HIS A 146 3.33 1.12 -12.08
N GLU A 147 3.23 0.33 -13.15
CA GLU A 147 4.30 0.22 -14.15
C GLU A 147 4.49 1.53 -14.93
N PHE A 148 3.40 2.27 -15.18
CA PHE A 148 3.47 3.59 -15.78
C PHE A 148 4.18 4.59 -14.85
N LEU A 149 3.87 4.55 -13.55
CA LEU A 149 4.51 5.41 -12.56
C LEU A 149 5.99 5.04 -12.38
N TYR A 150 6.33 3.76 -12.39
CA TYR A 150 7.73 3.31 -12.34
C TYR A 150 8.55 3.84 -13.50
N ARG A 151 8.02 3.84 -14.73
CA ARG A 151 8.71 4.45 -15.88
C ARG A 151 8.98 5.92 -15.66
N ILE A 152 7.98 6.68 -15.24
CA ILE A 152 8.10 8.11 -14.94
C ILE A 152 9.20 8.36 -13.89
N LEU A 153 9.23 7.58 -12.82
CA LEU A 153 10.21 7.72 -11.74
C LEU A 153 11.62 7.33 -12.19
N LYS A 154 11.79 6.20 -12.88
CA LYS A 154 13.08 5.73 -13.41
C LYS A 154 13.66 6.67 -14.45
N GLU A 155 12.84 7.30 -15.28
CA GLU A 155 13.24 8.31 -16.25
C GLU A 155 13.43 9.70 -15.63
N CYS A 156 13.26 9.84 -14.31
CA CYS A 156 13.43 11.08 -13.56
C CYS A 156 12.57 12.26 -14.09
N ARG A 157 11.41 12.00 -14.70
CA ARG A 157 10.58 13.03 -15.35
C ARG A 157 9.98 14.02 -14.36
N LEU A 158 9.87 13.65 -13.10
CA LEU A 158 9.37 14.51 -12.01
C LEU A 158 10.49 15.16 -11.18
N LYS A 159 11.77 14.82 -11.42
CA LYS A 159 12.90 15.20 -10.54
C LYS A 159 13.00 16.69 -10.26
N LYS A 160 12.69 17.54 -11.24
CA LYS A 160 12.73 19.01 -11.08
C LYS A 160 11.66 19.56 -10.13
N PHE A 161 10.67 18.74 -9.76
CA PHE A 161 9.58 19.11 -8.87
C PHE A 161 9.69 18.47 -7.47
N TYR A 162 10.74 17.70 -7.20
CA TYR A 162 10.89 17.05 -5.90
C TYR A 162 11.04 18.09 -4.79
N GLU A 163 10.21 17.97 -3.78
CA GLU A 163 10.16 18.85 -2.60
C GLU A 163 10.57 18.12 -1.30
N ILE A 164 10.61 16.78 -1.34
CA ILE A 164 11.13 15.95 -0.26
C ILE A 164 12.36 15.17 -0.75
N ASP A 165 13.09 14.57 0.19
CA ASP A 165 14.17 13.64 -0.17
C ASP A 165 13.58 12.45 -0.94
N PRO A 166 14.06 12.13 -2.15
CA PRO A 166 13.66 10.93 -2.87
C PRO A 166 13.80 9.64 -2.06
N GLY A 167 14.69 9.64 -1.08
CA GLY A 167 14.85 8.55 -0.12
C GLY A 167 13.63 8.31 0.78
N ASP A 168 12.78 9.29 0.96
CA ASP A 168 11.56 9.18 1.76
C ASP A 168 10.34 8.68 0.97
N SER A 169 10.46 8.56 -0.36
CA SER A 169 9.41 8.00 -1.22
C SER A 169 9.51 6.48 -1.32
N TRP A 170 8.46 5.79 -0.87
CA TRP A 170 8.38 4.35 -1.01
C TRP A 170 8.18 3.92 -2.48
N MET A 171 7.51 4.74 -3.30
CA MET A 171 7.35 4.48 -4.73
C MET A 171 8.68 4.54 -5.47
N ILE A 172 9.58 5.46 -5.12
CA ILE A 172 10.94 5.50 -5.69
C ILE A 172 11.73 4.26 -5.24
N ALA A 173 11.68 3.90 -3.97
CA ALA A 173 12.34 2.69 -3.46
C ALA A 173 11.83 1.43 -4.17
N ALA A 174 10.51 1.32 -4.35
CA ALA A 174 9.87 0.23 -5.05
C ALA A 174 10.25 0.19 -6.54
N ALA A 175 10.23 1.34 -7.23
CA ALA A 175 10.61 1.44 -8.64
C ALA A 175 12.06 1.00 -8.89
N HIS A 176 12.99 1.38 -8.02
CA HIS A 176 14.40 0.99 -8.14
C HIS A 176 14.63 -0.52 -7.95
N LYS A 177 13.76 -1.18 -7.20
CA LYS A 177 13.82 -2.63 -6.95
C LYS A 177 12.92 -3.46 -7.89
N ASP A 178 12.20 -2.83 -8.79
CA ASP A 178 11.13 -3.49 -9.56
C ASP A 178 10.19 -4.31 -8.67
N LEU A 179 9.88 -3.76 -7.48
CA LEU A 179 9.06 -4.43 -6.48
C LEU A 179 7.67 -4.71 -7.06
N PRO A 180 7.16 -5.95 -6.98
CA PRO A 180 5.80 -6.25 -7.41
C PRO A 180 4.77 -5.45 -6.61
N ILE A 181 3.89 -4.72 -7.30
CA ILE A 181 2.76 -4.00 -6.69
C ILE A 181 1.46 -4.48 -7.34
N PHE A 182 0.45 -4.69 -6.50
CA PHE A 182 -0.90 -5.07 -6.92
C PHE A 182 -1.88 -4.02 -6.39
N VAL A 183 -2.70 -3.45 -7.28
CA VAL A 183 -3.62 -2.35 -6.95
C VAL A 183 -5.04 -2.73 -7.34
N PRO A 184 -5.72 -3.57 -6.52
CA PRO A 184 -7.10 -3.93 -6.80
C PRO A 184 -8.00 -2.69 -6.68
N GLY A 185 -8.96 -2.55 -7.61
CA GLY A 185 -9.88 -1.42 -7.60
C GLY A 185 -9.18 -0.06 -7.77
N TRP A 186 -8.10 0.01 -8.54
CA TRP A 186 -7.37 1.26 -8.77
C TRP A 186 -8.25 2.35 -9.41
N GLU A 187 -9.35 1.95 -10.01
CA GLU A 187 -10.39 2.83 -10.54
C GLU A 187 -10.98 3.75 -9.45
N ASP A 188 -10.96 3.31 -8.19
CA ASP A 188 -11.28 4.12 -7.00
C ASP A 188 -10.06 4.92 -6.55
N SER A 189 -9.57 5.77 -7.44
CA SER A 189 -8.48 6.71 -7.18
C SER A 189 -8.57 7.92 -8.10
N THR A 190 -7.85 8.99 -7.79
CA THR A 190 -7.82 10.20 -8.62
C THR A 190 -7.27 9.89 -10.01
N LEU A 191 -6.15 9.17 -10.12
CA LEU A 191 -5.57 8.80 -11.41
C LEU A 191 -6.46 7.82 -12.18
N GLY A 192 -7.15 6.89 -11.50
CA GLY A 192 -8.12 6.00 -12.13
C GLY A 192 -9.29 6.75 -12.75
N ASN A 193 -9.83 7.73 -12.03
CA ASN A 193 -10.90 8.61 -12.53
C ASN A 193 -10.41 9.47 -13.71
N ILE A 194 -9.20 10.02 -13.63
CA ILE A 194 -8.58 10.77 -14.73
C ILE A 194 -8.42 9.89 -15.97
N TYR A 195 -7.94 8.64 -15.80
CA TYR A 195 -7.83 7.69 -16.91
C TYR A 195 -9.19 7.46 -17.59
N ALA A 196 -10.22 7.18 -16.81
CA ALA A 196 -11.59 7.01 -17.30
C ALA A 196 -12.08 8.25 -18.07
N ALA A 197 -11.85 9.46 -17.53
CA ALA A 197 -12.20 10.71 -18.19
C ALA A 197 -11.48 10.88 -19.54
N ARG A 198 -10.20 10.46 -19.64
CA ARG A 198 -9.44 10.50 -20.90
C ARG A 198 -9.96 9.49 -21.92
N CYS A 199 -10.47 8.35 -21.50
CA CYS A 199 -11.17 7.40 -22.36
C CYS A 199 -12.51 7.96 -22.85
N VAL A 200 -13.31 8.56 -21.95
CA VAL A 200 -14.61 9.18 -22.29
C VAL A 200 -14.44 10.32 -23.31
N THR A 201 -13.40 11.13 -23.18
CA THR A 201 -13.10 12.23 -24.11
C THR A 201 -12.44 11.78 -25.40
N GLY A 202 -12.08 10.49 -25.55
CA GLY A 202 -11.40 9.96 -26.72
C GLY A 202 -9.91 10.29 -26.80
N ALA A 203 -9.33 10.91 -25.78
CA ALA A 203 -7.88 11.17 -25.72
C ALA A 203 -7.07 9.86 -25.61
N ILE A 204 -7.66 8.84 -24.98
CA ILE A 204 -7.16 7.46 -24.94
C ILE A 204 -8.22 6.59 -25.62
N ALA A 205 -7.90 6.06 -26.79
CA ALA A 205 -8.82 5.29 -27.62
C ALA A 205 -9.00 3.83 -27.12
N GLU A 206 -8.00 3.30 -26.42
CA GLU A 206 -7.98 1.89 -26.00
C GLU A 206 -8.04 1.80 -24.46
N VAL A 207 -9.23 1.50 -23.94
CA VAL A 207 -9.47 1.39 -22.50
C VAL A 207 -8.62 0.31 -21.81
N HIS A 208 -8.21 -0.72 -22.57
CA HIS A 208 -7.40 -1.82 -22.05
C HIS A 208 -5.89 -1.53 -22.07
N THR A 209 -5.46 -0.31 -22.38
CA THR A 209 -4.07 0.12 -22.21
C THR A 209 -3.62 -0.08 -20.75
N VAL A 210 -4.48 0.22 -19.79
CA VAL A 210 -4.29 -0.16 -18.40
C VAL A 210 -4.93 -1.53 -18.14
N ARG A 211 -4.16 -2.44 -17.52
CA ARG A 211 -4.61 -3.79 -17.18
C ARG A 211 -5.62 -3.78 -16.04
N SER A 212 -6.52 -4.74 -16.06
CA SER A 212 -7.65 -4.88 -15.12
C SER A 212 -7.25 -5.54 -13.78
N GLY A 213 -8.17 -5.47 -12.80
CA GLY A 213 -8.02 -6.14 -11.52
C GLY A 213 -7.93 -7.67 -11.62
N ILE A 214 -8.60 -8.29 -12.61
CA ILE A 214 -8.47 -9.74 -12.85
C ILE A 214 -7.05 -10.08 -13.32
N GLU A 215 -6.45 -9.26 -14.17
CA GLU A 215 -5.06 -9.47 -14.59
C GLU A 215 -4.08 -9.30 -13.42
N TYR A 216 -4.39 -8.41 -12.46
CA TYR A 216 -3.63 -8.32 -11.22
C TYR A 216 -3.73 -9.60 -10.38
N MET A 217 -4.92 -10.23 -10.29
CA MET A 217 -5.06 -11.51 -9.56
C MET A 217 -4.26 -12.61 -10.24
N ILE A 218 -4.23 -12.66 -11.57
CA ILE A 218 -3.39 -13.61 -12.32
C ILE A 218 -1.91 -13.37 -12.04
N ALA A 219 -1.45 -12.11 -12.12
CA ALA A 219 -0.06 -11.76 -11.83
C ALA A 219 0.34 -12.07 -10.37
N LEU A 220 -0.56 -11.84 -9.43
CA LEU A 220 -0.37 -12.20 -8.02
C LEU A 220 -0.27 -13.72 -7.84
N ALA A 221 -1.11 -14.50 -8.51
CA ALA A 221 -1.06 -15.96 -8.48
C ALA A 221 0.26 -16.50 -9.02
N GLU A 222 0.76 -15.94 -10.12
CA GLU A 222 2.06 -16.28 -10.70
C GLU A 222 3.20 -15.93 -9.75
N TRP A 223 3.17 -14.74 -9.13
CA TRP A 223 4.14 -14.31 -8.14
C TRP A 223 4.14 -15.24 -6.93
N TYR A 224 2.95 -15.53 -6.36
CA TYR A 224 2.82 -16.38 -5.18
C TYR A 224 3.36 -17.80 -5.44
N ARG A 225 2.96 -18.42 -6.55
CA ARG A 225 3.45 -19.75 -6.94
C ARG A 225 4.96 -19.80 -7.08
N ARG A 226 5.54 -18.80 -7.73
CA ARG A 226 7.00 -18.75 -7.94
C ARG A 226 7.75 -18.61 -6.61
N ILE A 227 7.32 -17.71 -5.75
CA ILE A 227 8.01 -17.43 -4.49
C ILE A 227 7.81 -18.54 -3.47
N SER A 228 6.61 -19.13 -3.41
CA SER A 228 6.29 -20.19 -2.44
C SER A 228 6.95 -21.53 -2.71
N GLN A 229 7.66 -21.69 -3.84
CA GLN A 229 8.47 -22.87 -4.10
C GLN A 229 9.66 -23.00 -3.12
N ASP A 230 10.27 -21.88 -2.80
CA ASP A 230 11.52 -21.85 -2.02
C ASP A 230 11.40 -21.08 -0.71
N SER A 231 10.30 -20.35 -0.49
CA SER A 231 10.15 -19.43 0.65
C SER A 231 8.75 -19.46 1.21
N SER A 232 8.62 -19.43 2.53
CA SER A 232 7.35 -19.09 3.19
C SER A 232 7.02 -17.60 2.95
N ILE A 233 5.76 -17.28 2.71
CA ILE A 233 5.33 -15.92 2.44
C ILE A 233 4.48 -15.42 3.61
N GLY A 234 4.89 -14.31 4.23
CA GLY A 234 4.16 -13.64 5.28
C GLY A 234 3.26 -12.54 4.71
N PHE A 235 2.22 -12.22 5.47
CA PHE A 235 1.21 -11.22 5.15
C PHE A 235 1.11 -10.20 6.27
N PHE A 236 1.54 -8.97 6.01
CA PHE A 236 1.45 -7.85 6.95
C PHE A 236 0.46 -6.82 6.44
N GLN A 237 -0.62 -6.59 7.17
CA GLN A 237 -1.77 -5.82 6.73
C GLN A 237 -1.91 -4.53 7.53
N ILE A 238 -1.92 -3.40 6.84
CA ILE A 238 -2.22 -2.08 7.39
C ILE A 238 -3.64 -1.69 6.96
N GLY A 239 -4.55 -1.59 7.92
CA GLY A 239 -5.97 -1.42 7.69
C GLY A 239 -6.66 -2.73 7.25
N GLY A 240 -7.53 -2.64 6.25
CA GLY A 240 -8.31 -3.78 5.76
C GLY A 240 -8.81 -3.57 4.33
N GLY A 241 -10.09 -3.74 4.10
CA GLY A 241 -10.75 -3.51 2.82
C GLY A 241 -10.14 -4.32 1.67
N ILE A 242 -10.32 -3.82 0.46
CA ILE A 242 -9.90 -4.51 -0.77
C ILE A 242 -8.37 -4.72 -0.84
N ALA A 243 -7.58 -3.79 -0.30
CA ALA A 243 -6.12 -3.91 -0.31
C ALA A 243 -5.62 -5.13 0.47
N GLY A 244 -6.34 -5.56 1.51
CA GLY A 244 -6.05 -6.76 2.30
C GLY A 244 -6.78 -8.01 1.80
N ASP A 245 -8.07 -7.91 1.50
CA ASP A 245 -8.89 -9.08 1.15
C ASP A 245 -8.53 -9.64 -0.23
N PHE A 246 -8.28 -8.78 -1.20
CA PHE A 246 -7.90 -9.21 -2.55
C PHE A 246 -6.65 -10.12 -2.54
N PRO A 247 -5.49 -9.72 -1.98
CA PRO A 247 -4.30 -10.55 -2.06
C PRO A 247 -4.36 -11.80 -1.18
N ILE A 248 -4.99 -11.74 -0.01
CA ILE A 248 -5.03 -12.91 0.89
C ILE A 248 -5.81 -14.07 0.28
N CYS A 249 -6.74 -13.79 -0.63
CA CYS A 249 -7.57 -14.77 -1.33
C CYS A 249 -6.82 -15.55 -2.42
N VAL A 250 -5.59 -15.17 -2.78
CA VAL A 250 -4.81 -15.89 -3.81
C VAL A 250 -4.57 -17.35 -3.42
N VAL A 251 -4.35 -17.64 -2.14
CA VAL A 251 -4.07 -18.99 -1.64
C VAL A 251 -5.30 -19.90 -1.78
N PRO A 252 -6.48 -19.57 -1.21
CA PRO A 252 -7.66 -20.41 -1.45
C PRO A 252 -8.03 -20.52 -2.94
N MET A 253 -7.90 -19.47 -3.73
CA MET A 253 -8.13 -19.55 -5.18
C MET A 253 -7.21 -20.58 -5.83
N LEU A 254 -5.91 -20.57 -5.51
CA LEU A 254 -4.96 -21.54 -6.06
C LEU A 254 -5.23 -22.97 -5.59
N ASN A 255 -5.63 -23.16 -4.34
CA ASN A 255 -5.82 -24.47 -3.75
C ASN A 255 -7.20 -25.07 -4.01
N GLN A 256 -8.25 -24.24 -4.21
CA GLN A 256 -9.63 -24.71 -4.35
C GLN A 256 -10.13 -24.64 -5.79
N ASP A 257 -9.75 -23.61 -6.56
CA ASP A 257 -10.28 -23.40 -7.90
C ASP A 257 -9.32 -23.84 -9.01
N VAL A 258 -8.01 -23.67 -8.80
CA VAL A 258 -7.00 -24.09 -9.81
C VAL A 258 -6.54 -25.53 -9.60
N VAL A 259 -6.42 -26.00 -8.36
CA VAL A 259 -6.22 -27.40 -7.89
C VAL A 259 -4.97 -28.12 -8.42
N SER A 260 -4.43 -27.73 -9.57
CA SER A 260 -3.36 -28.48 -10.26
C SER A 260 -2.02 -28.52 -9.50
N THR A 261 -1.75 -27.51 -8.67
CA THR A 261 -0.52 -27.41 -7.87
C THR A 261 -0.84 -26.65 -6.60
N PRO A 262 -1.16 -27.32 -5.49
CA PRO A 262 -1.40 -26.68 -4.20
C PRO A 262 -0.18 -25.85 -3.76
N VAL A 263 -0.46 -24.72 -3.12
CA VAL A 263 0.56 -23.83 -2.53
C VAL A 263 0.39 -23.81 -1.01
N PRO A 264 1.48 -23.55 -0.25
CA PRO A 264 1.36 -23.36 1.19
C PRO A 264 0.51 -22.12 1.52
N GLU A 265 -0.14 -22.15 2.67
CA GLU A 265 -0.83 -21.01 3.25
C GLU A 265 0.17 -19.91 3.65
N TRP A 266 -0.36 -18.70 3.94
CA TRP A 266 0.46 -17.60 4.43
C TRP A 266 1.15 -17.99 5.75
N GLY A 267 2.48 -17.88 5.81
CA GLY A 267 3.31 -18.35 6.92
C GLY A 267 3.48 -17.36 8.08
N TYR A 268 2.92 -16.18 7.96
CA TYR A 268 2.84 -15.14 8.99
C TYR A 268 1.64 -14.24 8.68
N PHE A 269 0.97 -13.77 9.72
CA PHE A 269 -0.10 -12.78 9.57
C PHE A 269 -0.04 -11.75 10.68
N CYS A 270 -0.10 -10.47 10.32
CA CYS A 270 -0.34 -9.38 11.26
C CYS A 270 -1.27 -8.36 10.61
N GLN A 271 -2.21 -7.86 11.38
CA GLN A 271 -3.07 -6.74 10.99
C GLN A 271 -2.96 -5.61 11.99
N ILE A 272 -2.73 -4.39 11.49
CA ILE A 272 -2.92 -3.14 12.24
C ILE A 272 -4.25 -2.55 11.79
N SER A 273 -5.19 -2.36 12.70
CA SER A 273 -6.51 -1.78 12.39
C SER A 273 -7.15 -1.20 13.64
N ASP A 274 -7.81 -0.07 13.49
CA ASP A 274 -8.70 0.53 14.51
C ASP A 274 -10.16 0.07 14.35
N SER A 275 -10.44 -0.80 13.37
CA SER A 275 -11.78 -1.33 13.13
C SER A 275 -12.20 -2.29 14.23
N THR A 276 -13.33 -2.00 14.87
CA THR A 276 -13.99 -2.96 15.76
C THR A 276 -14.57 -4.14 14.96
N THR A 277 -14.80 -5.26 15.65
CA THR A 277 -15.54 -6.38 15.07
C THR A 277 -16.86 -5.87 14.50
N SER A 278 -17.07 -6.05 13.21
CA SER A 278 -18.28 -5.64 12.52
C SER A 278 -18.85 -6.76 11.66
N PHE A 279 -20.15 -6.77 11.52
CA PHE A 279 -20.89 -7.85 10.87
C PHE A 279 -20.60 -7.87 9.36
N GLY A 280 -19.86 -8.88 8.92
CA GLY A 280 -19.50 -9.08 7.50
C GLY A 280 -18.34 -8.22 7.00
N SER A 281 -17.69 -7.39 7.83
CA SER A 281 -16.55 -6.59 7.43
C SER A 281 -15.24 -7.39 7.51
N TYR A 282 -14.50 -7.43 6.42
CA TYR A 282 -13.17 -8.03 6.41
C TYR A 282 -12.19 -7.33 7.37
N SER A 283 -12.28 -6.00 7.51
CA SER A 283 -11.38 -5.21 8.35
C SER A 283 -11.51 -5.54 9.85
N GLY A 284 -12.71 -5.93 10.30
CA GLY A 284 -12.99 -6.31 11.70
C GLY A 284 -12.99 -7.82 11.95
N ALA A 285 -12.70 -8.64 10.92
CA ALA A 285 -12.68 -10.09 11.06
C ALA A 285 -11.44 -10.58 11.81
N VAL A 286 -11.64 -11.41 12.84
CA VAL A 286 -10.53 -11.97 13.61
C VAL A 286 -9.64 -12.90 12.77
N PRO A 287 -8.33 -12.99 13.03
CA PRO A 287 -7.41 -13.81 12.23
C PRO A 287 -7.80 -15.28 12.13
N ASN A 288 -8.38 -15.85 13.18
CA ASN A 288 -8.81 -17.26 13.19
C ASN A 288 -9.88 -17.57 12.13
N GLU A 289 -10.73 -16.61 11.79
CA GLU A 289 -11.72 -16.77 10.73
C GLU A 289 -11.07 -17.09 9.37
N LYS A 290 -9.85 -16.58 9.14
CA LYS A 290 -9.09 -16.80 7.90
C LYS A 290 -8.66 -18.26 7.70
N ILE A 291 -8.65 -19.07 8.78
CA ILE A 291 -8.38 -20.52 8.73
C ILE A 291 -9.52 -21.24 8.02
N THR A 292 -10.78 -20.88 8.29
CA THR A 292 -11.93 -21.53 7.64
C THR A 292 -12.01 -21.30 6.15
N TRP A 293 -11.32 -20.26 5.65
CA TRP A 293 -11.20 -19.94 4.24
C TRP A 293 -9.93 -20.53 3.58
N GLY A 294 -9.12 -21.29 4.31
CA GLY A 294 -7.87 -21.83 3.78
C GLY A 294 -6.81 -20.76 3.47
N LYS A 295 -6.87 -19.60 4.14
CA LYS A 295 -5.90 -18.51 4.01
C LYS A 295 -4.70 -18.72 4.93
N LEU A 296 -4.95 -19.16 6.18
CA LEU A 296 -3.94 -19.42 7.21
C LEU A 296 -4.06 -20.84 7.73
N SER A 297 -2.94 -21.43 8.16
CA SER A 297 -2.93 -22.69 8.90
C SER A 297 -3.19 -22.47 10.39
N VAL A 298 -3.43 -23.57 11.13
CA VAL A 298 -3.56 -23.53 12.59
C VAL A 298 -2.27 -23.07 13.27
N ASP A 299 -1.13 -23.34 12.66
CA ASP A 299 0.20 -23.03 13.20
C ASP A 299 0.76 -21.69 12.73
N THR A 300 0.08 -20.98 11.82
CA THR A 300 0.52 -19.67 11.34
C THR A 300 0.56 -18.67 12.51
N PRO A 301 1.73 -18.05 12.83
CA PRO A 301 1.80 -16.92 13.75
C PRO A 301 0.91 -15.80 13.26
N ARG A 302 -0.01 -15.32 14.11
CA ARG A 302 -1.02 -14.34 13.73
C ARG A 302 -1.30 -13.34 14.84
N PHE A 303 -1.33 -12.07 14.46
CA PHE A 303 -1.41 -10.93 15.37
C PHE A 303 -2.47 -9.93 14.91
N ILE A 304 -3.13 -9.29 15.85
CA ILE A 304 -3.93 -8.08 15.66
C ILE A 304 -3.38 -6.99 16.57
N ILE A 305 -3.08 -5.83 16.00
CA ILE A 305 -2.74 -4.61 16.71
C ILE A 305 -3.93 -3.66 16.54
N GLU A 306 -4.73 -3.50 17.56
CA GLU A 306 -5.92 -2.62 17.54
C GLU A 306 -5.49 -1.19 17.83
N SER A 307 -5.09 -0.47 16.78
CA SER A 307 -4.58 0.89 16.91
C SER A 307 -4.57 1.62 15.57
N ASP A 308 -4.37 2.94 15.63
CA ASP A 308 -4.12 3.79 14.47
C ASP A 308 -2.78 3.43 13.82
N ALA A 309 -2.83 3.06 12.55
CA ALA A 309 -1.68 2.65 11.78
C ALA A 309 -0.64 3.77 11.60
N THR A 310 -1.07 5.03 11.54
CA THR A 310 -0.15 6.17 11.41
C THR A 310 0.76 6.35 12.62
N ILE A 311 0.33 5.84 13.79
CA ILE A 311 1.11 5.85 15.02
C ILE A 311 1.99 4.60 15.13
N VAL A 312 1.38 3.42 14.93
CA VAL A 312 2.05 2.16 15.30
C VAL A 312 2.84 1.51 14.18
N ALA A 313 2.49 1.74 12.91
CA ALA A 313 3.25 1.15 11.80
C ALA A 313 4.70 1.67 11.72
N PRO A 314 5.00 2.97 11.91
CA PRO A 314 6.39 3.45 12.01
C PRO A 314 7.16 2.80 13.16
N LEU A 315 6.53 2.55 14.32
CA LEU A 315 7.17 1.87 15.46
C LEU A 315 7.46 0.40 15.13
N MET A 316 6.51 -0.26 14.47
CA MET A 316 6.67 -1.64 13.97
C MET A 316 7.85 -1.74 13.00
N PHE A 317 7.90 -0.83 12.02
CA PHE A 317 8.98 -0.78 11.04
C PHE A 317 10.34 -0.45 11.67
N ALA A 318 10.36 0.50 12.62
CA ALA A 318 11.59 0.83 13.36
C ALA A 318 12.14 -0.39 14.10
N LYS A 319 11.27 -1.20 14.75
CA LYS A 319 11.69 -2.44 15.41
C LYS A 319 12.24 -3.46 14.41
N VAL A 320 11.58 -3.65 13.25
CA VAL A 320 12.04 -4.58 12.19
C VAL A 320 13.38 -4.12 11.58
N LEU A 321 13.60 -2.81 11.49
CA LEU A 321 14.82 -2.20 10.96
C LEU A 321 15.96 -2.15 11.99
N GLY A 322 15.67 -2.37 13.27
CA GLY A 322 16.64 -2.30 14.35
C GLY A 322 17.05 -0.87 14.71
N TRP A 323 16.19 0.14 14.50
CA TRP A 323 16.41 1.54 14.82
C TRP A 323 16.35 1.84 16.32
#